data_0e330a6ca18943a46626eb7014e5b6bd
#
_entry.id   0e330a6ca18943a46626eb7014e5b6bd
#
_cell.length_a   1.000
_cell.length_b   1.000
_cell.length_c   1.000
_cell.angle_alpha   90.00
_cell.angle_beta   90.00
_cell.angle_gamma   90.00
#
_symmetry.space_group_name_H-M   'P 1'
#
loop_
_entity.id
_entity.type
_entity.pdbx_description
1 polymer ?
#
loop_
_entity_poly.entity_id
_entity_poly.type
_entity_poly.pdbx_seq_one_letter_code
_entity_poly.pdbx_strand_id
1 'polypeptide(L)'
;MLQIEDLKQELQAQQPKIEYLKEALGYENLLKEKRELDEQAAKPDFWNDVENTKQVLKQQKLVNEKIGSYDELVTMYEDAQTMLELAEEEEFANEEEQEAFLQDIKKNIR
;
A
#
# COMPACT_ATOMS: atom_id res chain seq x y z
N MET A 1 -9.53 -5.01 23.37
CA MET A 1 -8.30 -4.93 24.16
C MET A 1 -7.50 -3.70 23.86
N LEU A 2 -6.82 -3.18 24.88
CA LEU A 2 -6.04 -1.94 24.77
C LEU A 2 -5.02 -2.00 23.65
N GLN A 3 -4.35 -3.15 23.47
CA GLN A 3 -3.31 -3.27 22.44
C GLN A 3 -3.87 -3.21 21.02
N ILE A 4 -4.98 -3.86 20.77
CA ILE A 4 -5.64 -3.82 19.44
C ILE A 4 -6.17 -2.43 19.16
N GLU A 5 -6.80 -1.79 20.15
CA GLU A 5 -7.31 -0.43 20.01
C GLU A 5 -6.19 0.57 19.74
N ASP A 6 -5.06 0.44 20.45
CA ASP A 6 -3.90 1.31 20.24
C ASP A 6 -3.33 1.16 18.83
N LEU A 7 -3.21 -0.07 18.35
CA LEU A 7 -2.74 -0.35 16.99
C LEU A 7 -3.70 0.17 15.94
N LYS A 8 -5.00 0.02 16.16
CA LYS A 8 -6.02 0.61 15.27
C LYS A 8 -5.89 2.11 15.17
N GLN A 9 -5.68 2.78 16.30
CA GLN A 9 -5.51 4.23 16.33
C GLN A 9 -4.24 4.65 15.62
N GLU A 10 -3.14 3.94 15.84
CA GLU A 10 -1.88 4.21 15.13
C GLU A 10 -2.04 4.04 13.63
N LEU A 11 -2.73 2.97 13.21
CA LEU A 11 -2.97 2.73 11.80
C LEU A 11 -3.86 3.80 11.19
N GLN A 12 -4.94 4.19 11.87
CA GLN A 12 -5.84 5.25 11.41
C GLN A 12 -5.12 6.58 11.26
N ALA A 13 -4.13 6.85 12.12
CA ALA A 13 -3.32 8.06 12.03
C ALA A 13 -2.46 8.11 10.77
N GLN A 14 -2.20 6.97 10.11
CA GLN A 14 -1.46 6.93 8.86
C GLN A 14 -2.31 7.33 7.65
N GLN A 15 -3.64 7.20 7.74
CA GLN A 15 -4.54 7.46 6.61
C GLN A 15 -4.40 8.88 6.02
N PRO A 16 -4.41 9.95 6.83
CA PRO A 16 -4.18 11.29 6.28
C PRO A 16 -2.81 11.47 5.64
N LYS A 17 -1.80 10.78 6.15
CA LYS A 17 -0.44 10.83 5.59
C LYS A 17 -0.38 10.16 4.22
N ILE A 18 -1.06 9.04 4.07
CA ILE A 18 -1.17 8.33 2.79
C ILE A 18 -1.91 9.19 1.76
N GLU A 19 -3.02 9.82 2.16
CA GLU A 19 -3.75 10.75 1.30
C GLU A 19 -2.90 11.95 0.90
N TYR A 20 -2.16 12.52 1.83
CA TYR A 20 -1.22 13.61 1.55
C TYR A 20 -0.15 13.17 0.55
N LEU A 21 0.42 11.98 0.72
CA LEU A 21 1.43 11.44 -0.18
C LEU A 21 0.87 11.26 -1.59
N LYS A 22 -0.35 10.76 -1.70
CA LYS A 22 -1.03 10.61 -2.99
C LYS A 22 -1.09 11.92 -3.75
N GLU A 23 -1.50 12.99 -3.08
CA GLU A 23 -1.57 14.33 -3.64
C GLU A 23 -0.18 14.86 -3.98
N ALA A 24 0.77 14.69 -3.06
CA ALA A 24 2.14 15.19 -3.25
C ALA A 24 2.85 14.50 -4.42
N LEU A 25 2.58 13.22 -4.66
CA LEU A 25 3.13 12.49 -5.80
C LEU A 25 2.44 12.83 -7.12
N GLY A 26 1.23 13.40 -7.07
CA GLY A 26 0.41 13.58 -8.25
C GLY A 26 -0.01 12.23 -8.85
N TYR A 27 -0.50 11.33 -8.00
CA TYR A 27 -0.80 9.94 -8.38
C TYR A 27 -1.71 9.84 -9.59
N GLU A 28 -2.76 10.65 -9.66
CA GLU A 28 -3.69 10.64 -10.80
C GLU A 28 -3.00 11.05 -12.10
N ASN A 29 -2.09 12.02 -12.03
CA ASN A 29 -1.29 12.43 -13.18
C ASN A 29 -0.30 11.34 -13.60
N LEU A 30 0.27 10.61 -12.63
CA LEU A 30 1.14 9.47 -12.93
C LEU A 30 0.38 8.35 -13.67
N LEU A 31 -0.85 8.07 -13.26
CA LEU A 31 -1.69 7.08 -13.96
C LEU A 31 -2.00 7.52 -15.39
N LYS A 32 -2.28 8.80 -15.59
CA LYS A 32 -2.51 9.36 -16.92
C LYS A 32 -1.26 9.26 -17.79
N GLU A 33 -0.13 9.65 -17.24
CA GLU A 33 1.16 9.56 -17.93
C GLU A 33 1.50 8.11 -18.30
N LYS A 34 1.25 7.18 -17.39
CA LYS A 34 1.43 5.76 -17.65
C LYS A 34 0.62 5.30 -18.85
N ARG A 35 -0.67 5.67 -18.90
CA ARG A 35 -1.53 5.30 -20.03
C ARG A 35 -1.01 5.87 -21.36
N GLU A 36 -0.59 7.13 -21.36
CA GLU A 36 -0.04 7.77 -22.54
C GLU A 36 1.24 7.10 -23.03
N LEU A 37 2.13 6.77 -22.12
CA LEU A 37 3.38 6.08 -22.44
C LEU A 37 3.12 4.65 -22.96
N ASP A 38 2.20 3.93 -22.32
CA ASP A 38 1.83 2.58 -22.75
C ASP A 38 1.20 2.59 -24.16
N GLU A 39 0.38 3.60 -24.46
CA GLU A 39 -0.20 3.79 -25.79
C GLU A 39 0.88 4.06 -26.83
N GLN A 40 1.87 4.89 -26.52
CA GLN A 40 2.98 5.14 -27.43
C GLN A 40 3.79 3.87 -27.68
N ALA A 41 4.08 3.10 -26.64
CA ALA A 41 4.86 1.86 -26.74
C ALA A 41 4.12 0.76 -27.51
N ALA A 42 2.79 0.84 -27.59
CA ALA A 42 1.96 -0.14 -28.30
C ALA A 42 1.86 0.15 -29.79
N LYS A 43 2.32 1.28 -30.27
CA LYS A 43 2.25 1.63 -31.71
C LYS A 43 3.17 0.74 -32.53
N PRO A 44 2.75 0.30 -33.74
CA PRO A 44 3.56 -0.60 -34.57
C PRO A 44 4.93 -0.05 -34.95
N ASP A 45 5.07 1.26 -35.09
CA ASP A 45 6.30 1.94 -35.47
C ASP A 45 7.16 2.41 -34.28
N PHE A 46 6.76 2.03 -33.05
CA PHE A 46 7.43 2.47 -31.81
C PHE A 46 8.94 2.22 -31.86
N TRP A 47 9.35 1.05 -32.36
CA TRP A 47 10.75 0.62 -32.37
C TRP A 47 11.60 1.24 -33.49
N ASN A 48 10.96 1.97 -34.42
CA ASN A 48 11.66 2.54 -35.57
C ASN A 48 12.54 3.75 -35.21
N ASP A 49 12.12 4.52 -34.21
CA ASP A 49 12.88 5.68 -33.72
C ASP A 49 13.56 5.30 -32.40
N VAL A 50 14.83 4.95 -32.47
CA VAL A 50 15.60 4.43 -31.33
C VAL A 50 15.66 5.44 -30.17
N GLU A 51 15.85 6.72 -30.49
CA GLU A 51 15.92 7.76 -29.45
C GLU A 51 14.58 7.93 -28.73
N ASN A 52 13.47 7.95 -29.47
CA ASN A 52 12.13 8.02 -28.89
C ASN A 52 11.83 6.79 -28.06
N THR A 53 12.20 5.60 -28.56
CA THR A 53 12.04 4.32 -27.83
C THR A 53 12.74 4.38 -26.48
N LYS A 54 14.00 4.81 -26.45
CA LYS A 54 14.78 4.94 -25.20
C LYS A 54 14.14 5.90 -24.23
N GLN A 55 13.66 7.05 -24.71
CA GLN A 55 13.02 8.04 -23.86
C GLN A 55 11.72 7.50 -23.25
N VAL A 56 10.88 6.88 -24.05
CA VAL A 56 9.61 6.31 -23.59
C VAL A 56 9.85 5.20 -22.58
N LEU A 57 10.75 4.28 -22.85
CA LEU A 57 11.06 3.17 -21.93
C LEU A 57 11.62 3.68 -20.60
N LYS A 58 12.47 4.70 -20.64
CA LYS A 58 13.01 5.32 -19.44
C LYS A 58 11.91 5.97 -18.61
N GLN A 59 11.02 6.71 -19.25
CA GLN A 59 9.89 7.36 -18.57
C GLN A 59 8.91 6.32 -18.01
N GLN A 60 8.61 5.27 -18.75
CA GLN A 60 7.78 4.18 -18.24
C GLN A 60 8.34 3.59 -16.95
N LYS A 61 9.64 3.36 -16.91
CA LYS A 61 10.31 2.82 -15.74
C LYS A 61 10.14 3.74 -14.53
N LEU A 62 10.38 5.04 -14.70
CA LEU A 62 10.28 6.02 -13.63
C LEU A 62 8.84 6.15 -13.13
N VAL A 63 7.88 6.23 -14.03
CA VAL A 63 6.46 6.33 -13.67
C VAL A 63 5.99 5.06 -12.96
N ASN A 64 6.33 3.90 -13.48
CA ASN A 64 5.94 2.63 -12.89
C ASN A 64 6.56 2.42 -11.51
N GLU A 65 7.79 2.86 -11.28
CA GLU A 65 8.42 2.80 -9.96
C GLU A 65 7.69 3.67 -8.94
N LYS A 66 7.30 4.88 -9.32
CA LYS A 66 6.56 5.78 -8.44
C LYS A 66 5.18 5.26 -8.10
N ILE A 67 4.46 4.78 -9.11
CA ILE A 67 3.13 4.18 -8.93
C ILE A 67 3.24 2.94 -8.04
N GLY A 68 4.20 2.06 -8.34
CA GLY A 68 4.41 0.82 -7.62
C GLY A 68 4.75 1.04 -6.15
N SER A 69 5.59 2.03 -5.85
CA SER A 69 5.95 2.36 -4.47
C SER A 69 4.73 2.84 -3.66
N TYR A 70 3.90 3.68 -4.26
CA TYR A 70 2.67 4.13 -3.61
C TYR A 70 1.68 2.98 -3.42
N ASP A 71 1.45 2.19 -4.47
CA ASP A 71 0.52 1.06 -4.41
C ASP A 71 0.95 0.03 -3.36
N GLU A 72 2.25 -0.22 -3.24
CA GLU A 72 2.79 -1.11 -2.21
C GLU A 72 2.50 -0.58 -0.81
N LEU A 73 2.66 0.72 -0.59
CA LEU A 73 2.35 1.34 0.69
C LEU A 73 0.87 1.20 1.05
N VAL A 74 -0.03 1.42 0.08
CA VAL A 74 -1.47 1.26 0.27
C VAL A 74 -1.81 -0.20 0.59
N THR A 75 -1.20 -1.14 -0.12
CA THR A 75 -1.40 -2.57 0.13
C THR A 75 -0.97 -2.94 1.55
N MET A 76 0.19 -2.45 2.00
CA MET A 76 0.66 -2.68 3.37
C MET A 76 -0.31 -2.14 4.40
N TYR A 77 -0.86 -0.95 4.16
CA TYR A 77 -1.86 -0.35 5.03
C TYR A 77 -3.14 -1.18 5.08
N GLU A 78 -3.65 -1.59 3.93
CA GLU A 78 -4.87 -2.40 3.83
C GLU A 78 -4.69 -3.77 4.48
N ASP A 79 -3.53 -4.40 4.31
CA ASP A 79 -3.22 -5.68 4.93
C ASP A 79 -3.17 -5.57 6.44
N ALA A 80 -2.55 -4.52 6.97
CA ALA A 80 -2.52 -4.26 8.40
C ALA A 80 -3.94 -4.04 8.96
N GLN A 81 -4.76 -3.31 8.23
CA GLN A 81 -6.15 -3.06 8.58
C GLN A 81 -6.95 -4.37 8.65
N THR A 82 -6.77 -5.23 7.66
CA THR A 82 -7.43 -6.54 7.60
C THR A 82 -6.98 -7.42 8.77
N MET A 83 -5.68 -7.44 9.06
CA MET A 83 -5.15 -8.22 10.19
C MET A 83 -5.75 -7.77 11.53
N LEU A 84 -5.88 -6.45 11.73
CA LEU A 84 -6.47 -5.92 12.95
C LEU A 84 -7.95 -6.25 13.06
N GLU A 85 -8.68 -6.19 11.94
CA GLU A 85 -10.10 -6.58 11.88
C GLU A 85 -10.28 -8.06 12.25
N LEU A 86 -9.44 -8.93 11.70
CA LEU A 86 -9.48 -10.36 12.02
C LEU A 86 -9.18 -10.62 13.50
N ALA A 87 -8.19 -9.92 14.05
CA ALA A 87 -7.84 -10.03 15.46
C ALA A 87 -9.00 -9.58 16.36
N GLU A 88 -9.69 -8.53 15.97
CA GLU A 88 -10.84 -8.00 16.67
C GLU A 88 -12.02 -8.96 16.63
N GLU A 89 -12.31 -9.57 15.47
CA GLU A 89 -13.35 -10.57 15.31
C GLU A 89 -13.08 -11.82 16.17
N GLU A 90 -11.84 -12.26 16.19
CA GLU A 90 -11.42 -13.38 17.02
C GLU A 90 -11.57 -13.06 18.50
N GLU A 91 -11.31 -11.82 18.90
CA GLU A 91 -11.52 -11.33 20.25
C GLU A 91 -13.00 -11.42 20.65
N PHE A 92 -13.91 -10.97 19.78
CA PHE A 92 -15.36 -11.04 20.04
C PHE A 92 -15.89 -12.46 20.03
N ALA A 93 -15.33 -13.36 19.22
CA ALA A 93 -15.78 -14.74 19.12
C ALA A 93 -15.34 -15.60 20.31
N ASN A 94 -14.22 -15.27 20.94
CA ASN A 94 -13.57 -16.12 21.97
C ASN A 94 -12.81 -15.29 23.01
N GLU A 95 -13.52 -14.47 23.77
CA GLU A 95 -12.92 -13.62 24.82
C GLU A 95 -12.09 -14.41 25.83
N GLU A 96 -12.56 -15.58 26.24
CA GLU A 96 -11.86 -16.40 27.23
C GLU A 96 -10.54 -16.94 26.70
N GLU A 97 -10.51 -17.43 25.45
CA GLU A 97 -9.29 -17.92 24.84
C GLU A 97 -8.30 -16.79 24.58
N GLN A 98 -8.77 -15.63 24.22
CA GLN A 98 -7.91 -14.47 24.01
C GLN A 98 -7.30 -13.96 25.29
N GLU A 99 -8.06 -13.89 26.36
CA GLU A 99 -7.52 -13.50 27.65
C GLU A 99 -6.46 -14.48 28.12
N ALA A 100 -6.72 -15.77 27.96
CA ALA A 100 -5.75 -16.82 28.28
C ALA A 100 -4.49 -16.69 27.43
N PHE A 101 -4.64 -16.48 26.13
CA PHE A 101 -3.54 -16.31 25.19
C PHE A 101 -2.70 -15.08 25.52
N LEU A 102 -3.36 -13.97 25.84
CA LEU A 102 -2.69 -12.72 26.20
C LEU A 102 -1.98 -12.80 27.54
N GLN A 103 -2.58 -13.51 28.48
CA GLN A 103 -1.91 -13.76 29.77
C GLN A 103 -0.68 -14.64 29.60
N ASP A 104 -0.74 -15.63 28.72
CA ASP A 104 0.41 -16.45 28.36
C ASP A 104 1.53 -15.62 27.73
N ILE A 105 1.19 -14.72 26.81
CA ILE A 105 2.16 -13.81 26.22
C ILE A 105 2.80 -12.93 27.28
N LYS A 106 2.01 -12.37 28.19
CA LYS A 106 2.50 -11.55 29.30
C LYS A 106 3.42 -12.31 30.22
N LYS A 107 3.10 -13.57 30.51
CA LYS A 107 3.94 -14.45 31.32
C LYS A 107 5.28 -14.73 30.66
N ASN A 108 5.27 -14.93 29.35
CA ASN A 108 6.49 -15.22 28.60
C ASN A 108 7.41 -14.00 28.43
N ILE A 109 6.84 -12.81 28.48
CA ILE A 109 7.58 -11.56 28.38
C ILE A 109 8.18 -11.15 29.75
N ARG A 110 7.54 -11.55 30.83
CA ARG A 110 8.02 -11.31 32.18
C ARG A 110 8.94 -12.42 32.65
#